data_e74864c832a46cad5eb6d788b40aaaa9
#
_entry.id   e74864c832a46cad5eb6d788b40aaaa9
#
_cell.length_a   1.000
_cell.length_b   1.000
_cell.length_c   1.000
_cell.angle_alpha   90.00
_cell.angle_beta   90.00
_cell.angle_gamma   90.00
#
_symmetry.space_group_name_H-M   'P 1'
#
loop_
_entity.id
_entity.type
_entity.pdbx_description
1 polymer ?
#
loop_
_entity_poly.entity_id
_entity_poly.type
_entity_poly.pdbx_seq_one_letter_code
_entity_poly.pdbx_strand_id
1 'polypeptide(L)'
;MTICCSFKIYAQQGVTKYGTNALANNGVTGDYNTGLGFFALGANTSGNRNTGAGANVLRFNTTGLYNTATGAAALYQNTTGGYNSGFGAYALFTNTSGYRNTAFGNESMRLNTTGYFNTAFGDRALYNTTTANFNTGLGATALFSNTTGYNNTASGNECLYHNSTGFSNTGNGYRSLYENTTGIYNTAYGYHSLLNNTTGISNTAVGVSALVDNTNGDYNVAIGQSALANNSTGGYNIAIGYAASDLNTSGIRNTVLGSLADVSSGNLTNATAIGYAAVVTGSNRVRIGNNSITSIGGQVGWTTFSDGRYKQDINENVPGLSFINRLRPVNYTVNVKGLNDFYSKVTGSANETPKPAVEQSGEAANEIIHNGFVAQEVEMAAKELSFEFSGVDKPETKDGLYGLRYDNFISPMVKAMQELSAKNDELQSQIDELKILIAKGVNGSSTSSTAYLKQNAPNPFNSNTVINYFVPDNARNAQIKIIDVSGRLVKTFNAMRGDGKIIIRSGELAAGNYGYTLYVDNKAADTKQMLLLK
;
A
#
# COMPACT_ATOMS: atom_id res chain seq x y z
N MET A 1 -86.49 35.46 28.36
CA MET A 1 -85.30 35.41 27.49
C MET A 1 -84.51 34.16 27.91
N THR A 2 -84.79 33.02 27.29
CA THR A 2 -84.24 31.70 27.67
C THR A 2 -83.01 31.52 26.85
N ILE A 3 -81.79 31.56 27.49
CA ILE A 3 -80.55 31.31 26.87
C ILE A 3 -80.42 29.79 26.72
N CYS A 4 -80.67 29.29 25.52
CA CYS A 4 -80.42 27.91 25.19
C CYS A 4 -78.89 27.69 24.87
N CYS A 5 -78.14 27.35 25.88
CA CYS A 5 -76.75 26.90 25.66
C CYS A 5 -76.78 25.47 25.04
N SER A 6 -76.69 25.43 23.71
CA SER A 6 -76.47 24.17 23.01
C SER A 6 -75.04 23.68 23.24
N PHE A 7 -74.84 22.86 24.25
CA PHE A 7 -73.60 22.07 24.36
C PHE A 7 -73.57 21.06 23.22
N LYS A 8 -72.73 21.26 22.20
CA LYS A 8 -72.39 20.22 21.25
C LYS A 8 -71.52 19.17 22.01
N ILE A 9 -72.15 18.10 22.44
CA ILE A 9 -71.43 16.93 22.94
C ILE A 9 -70.84 16.22 21.71
N TYR A 10 -69.58 16.46 21.39
CA TYR A 10 -68.87 15.58 20.46
C TYR A 10 -68.57 14.27 21.16
N ALA A 11 -69.23 13.19 20.75
CA ALA A 11 -68.91 11.85 21.23
C ALA A 11 -67.49 11.48 20.84
N GLN A 12 -66.61 11.19 21.80
CA GLN A 12 -65.27 10.69 21.54
C GLN A 12 -65.35 9.33 20.83
N GLN A 13 -64.72 9.23 19.64
CA GLN A 13 -64.74 7.98 18.87
C GLN A 13 -63.60 7.07 19.32
N GLY A 14 -63.89 5.76 19.46
CA GLY A 14 -62.87 4.72 19.64
C GLY A 14 -62.06 4.80 20.94
N VAL A 15 -62.56 5.44 21.99
CA VAL A 15 -61.85 5.57 23.27
C VAL A 15 -62.08 4.31 24.11
N THR A 16 -61.01 3.64 24.51
CA THR A 16 -61.06 2.49 25.43
C THR A 16 -60.26 2.79 26.70
N LYS A 17 -60.89 2.66 27.87
CA LYS A 17 -60.21 2.90 29.15
C LYS A 17 -60.52 1.83 30.18
N TYR A 18 -59.47 1.41 30.95
CA TYR A 18 -59.61 0.54 32.09
C TYR A 18 -58.55 0.89 33.15
N GLY A 19 -59.01 1.09 34.38
CA GLY A 19 -58.13 1.47 35.51
C GLY A 19 -58.47 2.83 36.10
N THR A 20 -58.09 3.05 37.37
CA THR A 20 -58.32 4.30 38.10
C THR A 20 -57.58 5.43 37.42
N ASN A 21 -58.29 6.54 37.12
CA ASN A 21 -57.82 7.75 36.44
C ASN A 21 -57.21 7.52 35.01
N ALA A 22 -57.51 6.36 34.40
CA ALA A 22 -57.19 6.19 32.99
C ALA A 22 -57.99 7.18 32.13
N LEU A 23 -57.27 7.91 31.21
CA LEU A 23 -57.88 8.95 30.34
C LEU A 23 -58.74 9.94 31.13
N ALA A 24 -58.31 10.35 32.34
CA ALA A 24 -59.11 11.23 33.22
C ALA A 24 -59.40 12.60 32.61
N ASN A 25 -58.45 13.16 31.89
CA ASN A 25 -58.55 14.49 31.28
C ASN A 25 -58.66 14.47 29.73
N ASN A 26 -59.06 13.32 29.15
CA ASN A 26 -59.19 13.22 27.69
C ASN A 26 -60.26 14.21 27.19
N GLY A 27 -59.77 15.20 26.42
CA GLY A 27 -60.64 16.27 25.92
C GLY A 27 -61.53 15.82 24.75
N VAL A 28 -62.48 16.65 24.36
CA VAL A 28 -63.46 16.36 23.30
C VAL A 28 -62.91 16.02 21.93
N THR A 29 -61.63 16.32 21.69
CA THR A 29 -60.88 16.01 20.44
C THR A 29 -59.89 14.89 20.57
N GLY A 30 -59.79 14.26 21.73
CA GLY A 30 -58.90 13.13 22.01
C GLY A 30 -59.46 11.78 21.57
N ASP A 31 -59.66 11.56 20.26
CA ASP A 31 -60.28 10.36 19.70
C ASP A 31 -59.34 9.16 19.55
N TYR A 32 -59.86 7.97 19.49
CA TYR A 32 -59.15 6.71 19.24
C TYR A 32 -58.02 6.40 20.24
N ASN A 33 -58.14 6.82 21.49
CA ASN A 33 -57.18 6.52 22.55
C ASN A 33 -57.54 5.29 23.32
N THR A 34 -56.53 4.46 23.64
CA THR A 34 -56.66 3.30 24.51
C THR A 34 -55.78 3.47 25.74
N GLY A 35 -56.39 3.55 26.94
CA GLY A 35 -55.68 3.67 28.22
C GLY A 35 -56.00 2.54 29.16
N LEU A 36 -55.07 1.63 29.40
CA LEU A 36 -55.24 0.47 30.29
C LEU A 36 -54.23 0.54 31.44
N GLY A 37 -54.69 0.88 32.64
CA GLY A 37 -53.87 0.92 33.84
C GLY A 37 -54.09 2.19 34.69
N PHE A 38 -53.52 2.22 35.89
CA PHE A 38 -53.59 3.33 36.82
C PHE A 38 -52.90 4.58 36.21
N PHE A 39 -53.66 5.69 36.09
CA PHE A 39 -53.28 6.94 35.44
C PHE A 39 -52.74 6.82 33.97
N ALA A 40 -53.11 5.74 33.26
CA ALA A 40 -52.77 5.64 31.85
C ALA A 40 -53.39 6.78 31.05
N LEU A 41 -52.54 7.57 30.30
CA LEU A 41 -52.98 8.78 29.54
C LEU A 41 -53.76 9.80 30.41
N GLY A 42 -53.41 9.90 31.72
CA GLY A 42 -54.22 10.67 32.69
C GLY A 42 -54.36 12.17 32.38
N ALA A 43 -53.36 12.79 31.76
CA ALA A 43 -53.37 14.19 31.39
C ALA A 43 -53.69 14.47 29.90
N ASN A 44 -54.08 13.48 29.10
CA ASN A 44 -54.37 13.66 27.69
C ASN A 44 -55.51 14.67 27.48
N THR A 45 -55.26 15.68 26.61
CA THR A 45 -56.27 16.70 26.32
C THR A 45 -56.81 16.58 24.90
N SER A 46 -55.98 16.74 23.89
CA SER A 46 -56.33 16.67 22.48
C SER A 46 -55.54 15.65 21.67
N GLY A 47 -54.60 14.95 22.33
CA GLY A 47 -53.85 13.85 21.69
C GLY A 47 -54.75 12.73 21.25
N ASN A 48 -54.56 12.20 20.04
CA ASN A 48 -55.39 11.14 19.49
C ASN A 48 -54.57 9.95 19.01
N ARG A 49 -55.21 8.80 18.83
CA ARG A 49 -54.62 7.53 18.36
C ARG A 49 -53.43 7.10 19.22
N ASN A 50 -53.50 7.31 20.52
CA ASN A 50 -52.51 6.81 21.47
C ASN A 50 -52.97 5.50 22.13
N THR A 51 -52.08 4.59 22.30
CA THR A 51 -52.33 3.35 23.02
C THR A 51 -51.35 3.24 24.22
N GLY A 52 -51.89 3.22 25.42
CA GLY A 52 -51.14 3.07 26.66
C GLY A 52 -51.59 1.89 27.48
N ALA A 53 -50.71 0.92 27.77
CA ALA A 53 -50.99 -0.23 28.65
C ALA A 53 -49.95 -0.34 29.77
N GLY A 54 -50.31 -0.04 30.99
CA GLY A 54 -49.43 -0.06 32.17
C GLY A 54 -49.76 1.05 33.16
N ALA A 55 -49.25 0.96 34.37
CA ALA A 55 -49.37 2.01 35.39
C ALA A 55 -48.57 3.26 34.98
N ASN A 56 -49.17 4.45 35.02
CA ASN A 56 -48.57 5.72 34.70
C ASN A 56 -48.02 5.84 33.25
N VAL A 57 -48.43 5.00 32.33
CA VAL A 57 -48.04 5.04 30.92
C VAL A 57 -48.62 6.27 30.25
N LEU A 58 -47.80 7.03 29.45
CA LEU A 58 -48.20 8.26 28.78
C LEU A 58 -48.93 9.26 29.72
N ARG A 59 -48.57 9.24 31.02
CA ARG A 59 -49.30 9.96 32.06
C ARG A 59 -49.49 11.46 31.77
N PHE A 60 -48.43 12.14 31.30
CA PHE A 60 -48.45 13.57 31.03
C PHE A 60 -48.62 13.93 29.53
N ASN A 61 -49.05 12.95 28.70
CA ASN A 61 -49.35 13.25 27.32
C ASN A 61 -50.48 14.29 27.25
N THR A 62 -50.27 15.39 26.54
CA THR A 62 -51.31 16.43 26.36
C THR A 62 -51.85 16.43 24.94
N THR A 63 -51.02 16.73 23.96
CA THR A 63 -51.40 16.87 22.55
C THR A 63 -50.69 15.85 21.65
N GLY A 64 -49.74 15.06 22.19
CA GLY A 64 -49.01 14.02 21.45
C GLY A 64 -49.95 12.99 20.83
N LEU A 65 -49.67 12.56 19.61
CA LEU A 65 -50.55 11.68 18.83
C LEU A 65 -49.77 10.47 18.25
N TYR A 66 -50.50 9.40 17.94
CA TYR A 66 -49.97 8.17 17.38
C TYR A 66 -48.84 7.53 18.23
N ASN A 67 -48.89 7.67 19.54
CA ASN A 67 -47.94 6.98 20.43
C ASN A 67 -48.46 5.62 20.88
N THR A 68 -47.58 4.63 20.91
CA THR A 68 -47.88 3.33 21.49
C THR A 68 -46.91 3.04 22.62
N ALA A 69 -47.45 2.83 23.83
CA ALA A 69 -46.61 2.59 25.01
C ALA A 69 -47.13 1.42 25.83
N THR A 70 -46.24 0.51 26.22
CA THR A 70 -46.57 -0.64 27.07
C THR A 70 -45.49 -0.84 28.14
N GLY A 71 -45.89 -0.81 29.39
CA GLY A 71 -45.00 -0.97 30.55
C GLY A 71 -45.22 0.15 31.59
N ALA A 72 -44.75 -0.08 32.81
CA ALA A 72 -44.84 0.91 33.87
C ALA A 72 -44.06 2.17 33.51
N ALA A 73 -44.72 3.34 33.53
CA ALA A 73 -44.16 4.65 33.24
C ALA A 73 -43.49 4.78 31.87
N ALA A 74 -43.84 3.95 30.88
CA ALA A 74 -43.39 4.15 29.52
C ALA A 74 -43.98 5.46 28.97
N LEU A 75 -43.12 6.31 28.28
CA LEU A 75 -43.50 7.62 27.76
C LEU A 75 -44.14 8.53 28.84
N TYR A 76 -43.69 8.42 30.08
CA TYR A 76 -44.33 9.08 31.24
C TYR A 76 -44.48 10.61 31.09
N GLN A 77 -43.39 11.29 30.71
CA GLN A 77 -43.35 12.75 30.57
C GLN A 77 -43.68 13.25 29.14
N ASN A 78 -44.12 12.38 28.25
CA ASN A 78 -44.47 12.82 26.90
C ASN A 78 -45.57 13.89 26.98
N THR A 79 -45.33 15.05 26.37
CA THR A 79 -46.29 16.13 26.30
C THR A 79 -46.87 16.27 24.90
N THR A 80 -46.03 16.62 23.94
CA THR A 80 -46.40 16.90 22.55
C THR A 80 -45.79 15.92 21.56
N GLY A 81 -44.85 15.07 22.00
CA GLY A 81 -44.19 14.09 21.14
C GLY A 81 -45.16 13.12 20.50
N GLY A 82 -44.97 12.81 19.22
CA GLY A 82 -45.85 11.94 18.45
C GLY A 82 -45.11 10.81 17.72
N TYR A 83 -45.86 9.77 17.32
CA TYR A 83 -45.36 8.62 16.58
C TYR A 83 -44.28 7.84 17.33
N ASN A 84 -44.27 7.86 18.66
CA ASN A 84 -43.30 7.10 19.47
C ASN A 84 -43.86 5.73 19.83
N SER A 85 -43.00 4.74 19.87
CA SER A 85 -43.31 3.37 20.31
C SER A 85 -42.40 3.02 21.48
N GLY A 86 -42.96 2.87 22.68
CA GLY A 86 -42.25 2.55 23.92
C GLY A 86 -42.73 1.24 24.55
N PHE A 87 -41.88 0.23 24.55
CA PHE A 87 -42.20 -1.10 25.13
C PHE A 87 -41.18 -1.47 26.21
N GLY A 88 -41.57 -1.45 27.44
CA GLY A 88 -40.72 -1.74 28.63
C GLY A 88 -40.97 -0.74 29.77
N ALA A 89 -40.66 -1.13 30.99
CA ALA A 89 -40.72 -0.19 32.09
C ALA A 89 -39.73 0.97 31.88
N TYR A 90 -40.22 2.19 32.08
CA TYR A 90 -39.47 3.44 31.91
C TYR A 90 -38.90 3.70 30.49
N ALA A 91 -39.39 2.98 29.46
CA ALA A 91 -39.03 3.26 28.07
C ALA A 91 -39.48 4.67 27.69
N LEU A 92 -38.56 5.54 27.11
CA LEU A 92 -38.82 6.93 26.75
C LEU A 92 -39.39 7.76 27.92
N PHE A 93 -38.96 7.50 29.14
CA PHE A 93 -39.59 8.08 30.34
C PHE A 93 -39.65 9.60 30.35
N THR A 94 -38.56 10.30 30.01
CA THR A 94 -38.46 11.77 30.01
C THR A 94 -38.79 12.42 28.66
N ASN A 95 -39.23 11.64 27.68
CA ASN A 95 -39.58 12.22 26.37
C ASN A 95 -40.62 13.31 26.52
N THR A 96 -40.34 14.51 26.05
CA THR A 96 -41.31 15.63 26.09
C THR A 96 -41.91 15.89 24.73
N SER A 97 -41.12 16.25 23.75
CA SER A 97 -41.52 16.54 22.37
C SER A 97 -40.84 15.71 21.30
N GLY A 98 -39.96 14.79 21.68
CA GLY A 98 -39.31 13.85 20.74
C GLY A 98 -40.35 13.02 19.97
N TYR A 99 -40.08 12.76 18.71
CA TYR A 99 -41.03 12.08 17.82
C TYR A 99 -40.38 10.99 16.97
N ARG A 100 -41.22 10.03 16.55
CA ARG A 100 -40.76 8.89 15.71
C ARG A 100 -39.60 8.09 16.34
N ASN A 101 -39.63 7.94 17.65
CA ASN A 101 -38.70 7.08 18.35
C ASN A 101 -39.31 5.72 18.61
N THR A 102 -38.51 4.68 18.50
CA THR A 102 -38.89 3.30 18.85
C THR A 102 -37.96 2.81 19.96
N ALA A 103 -38.51 2.53 21.13
CA ALA A 103 -37.80 2.06 22.29
C ALA A 103 -38.39 0.73 22.75
N PHE A 104 -37.63 -0.35 22.74
CA PHE A 104 -38.01 -1.67 23.13
C PHE A 104 -37.01 -2.25 24.15
N GLY A 105 -37.39 -2.28 25.40
CA GLY A 105 -36.57 -2.75 26.52
C GLY A 105 -36.77 -1.89 27.78
N ASN A 106 -36.42 -2.47 28.93
CA ASN A 106 -36.44 -1.71 30.18
C ASN A 106 -35.49 -0.52 30.10
N GLU A 107 -35.95 0.68 30.50
CA GLU A 107 -35.20 1.92 30.50
C GLU A 107 -34.57 2.31 29.14
N SER A 108 -35.04 1.74 28.02
CA SER A 108 -34.58 2.14 26.70
C SER A 108 -34.93 3.60 26.41
N MET A 109 -33.98 4.42 25.91
CA MET A 109 -34.12 5.86 25.69
C MET A 109 -34.69 6.63 26.89
N ARG A 110 -34.37 6.19 28.12
CA ARG A 110 -35.01 6.73 29.34
C ARG A 110 -34.91 8.25 29.43
N LEU A 111 -33.77 8.86 29.08
CA LEU A 111 -33.50 10.29 29.24
C LEU A 111 -33.78 11.11 27.97
N ASN A 112 -34.34 10.52 26.93
CA ASN A 112 -34.69 11.27 25.71
C ASN A 112 -35.68 12.40 26.04
N THR A 113 -35.38 13.62 25.56
CA THR A 113 -36.28 14.78 25.74
C THR A 113 -36.90 15.20 24.42
N THR A 114 -36.09 15.62 23.46
CA THR A 114 -36.53 16.16 22.16
C THR A 114 -35.96 15.39 20.96
N GLY A 115 -35.08 14.41 21.21
CA GLY A 115 -34.49 13.58 20.17
C GLY A 115 -35.55 12.83 19.33
N TYR A 116 -35.27 12.63 18.05
CA TYR A 116 -36.23 12.06 17.11
C TYR A 116 -35.60 11.05 16.14
N PHE A 117 -36.39 10.17 15.53
CA PHE A 117 -35.98 9.12 14.63
C PHE A 117 -34.91 8.18 15.21
N ASN A 118 -34.96 7.93 16.51
CA ASN A 118 -34.07 6.96 17.14
C ASN A 118 -34.75 5.58 17.30
N THR A 119 -33.98 4.53 17.16
CA THR A 119 -34.42 3.15 17.40
C THR A 119 -33.55 2.49 18.47
N ALA A 120 -34.13 2.10 19.57
CA ALA A 120 -33.48 1.39 20.66
C ALA A 120 -34.15 0.03 20.90
N PHE A 121 -33.38 -1.03 20.86
CA PHE A 121 -33.86 -2.38 21.13
C PHE A 121 -32.91 -3.11 22.09
N GLY A 122 -33.26 -3.16 23.35
CA GLY A 122 -32.46 -3.74 24.43
C GLY A 122 -32.63 -3.04 25.76
N ASP A 123 -32.26 -3.69 26.85
CA ASP A 123 -32.21 -3.07 28.17
C ASP A 123 -31.25 -1.89 28.15
N ARG A 124 -31.71 -0.70 28.57
CA ARG A 124 -30.94 0.56 28.60
C ARG A 124 -30.27 0.95 27.27
N ALA A 125 -30.75 0.46 26.13
CA ALA A 125 -30.24 0.95 24.85
C ALA A 125 -30.58 2.44 24.69
N LEU A 126 -29.58 3.26 24.24
CA LEU A 126 -29.71 4.73 24.09
C LEU A 126 -30.17 5.44 25.39
N TYR A 127 -29.81 4.92 26.56
CA TYR A 127 -30.32 5.38 27.85
C TYR A 127 -30.17 6.88 28.10
N ASN A 128 -28.99 7.46 27.89
CA ASN A 128 -28.65 8.85 28.15
C ASN A 128 -28.95 9.80 26.98
N THR A 129 -29.55 9.33 25.91
CA THR A 129 -29.94 10.17 24.79
C THR A 129 -30.84 11.30 25.26
N THR A 130 -30.50 12.55 24.89
CA THR A 130 -31.31 13.73 25.24
C THR A 130 -31.93 14.37 24.01
N THR A 131 -31.11 14.89 23.11
CA THR A 131 -31.51 15.59 21.89
C THR A 131 -31.01 14.94 20.61
N ALA A 132 -30.31 13.82 20.72
CA ALA A 132 -29.71 13.09 19.60
C ALA A 132 -30.76 12.52 18.65
N ASN A 133 -30.39 12.41 17.36
CA ASN A 133 -31.31 12.00 16.31
C ASN A 133 -30.71 10.91 15.42
N PHE A 134 -31.55 10.14 14.75
CA PHE A 134 -31.16 9.17 13.74
C PHE A 134 -30.21 8.09 14.26
N ASN A 135 -30.29 7.69 15.53
CA ASN A 135 -29.48 6.62 16.09
C ASN A 135 -30.23 5.29 16.10
N THR A 136 -29.49 4.23 15.87
CA THR A 136 -29.99 2.86 16.02
C THR A 136 -29.13 2.11 17.03
N GLY A 137 -29.73 1.70 18.14
CA GLY A 137 -29.09 0.89 19.19
C GLY A 137 -29.79 -0.45 19.35
N LEU A 138 -29.15 -1.54 18.95
CA LEU A 138 -29.65 -2.92 19.04
C LEU A 138 -28.74 -3.74 19.98
N GLY A 139 -29.16 -3.99 21.16
CA GLY A 139 -28.43 -4.71 22.21
C GLY A 139 -28.55 -4.06 23.58
N ALA A 140 -28.34 -4.82 24.63
CA ALA A 140 -28.32 -4.24 25.98
C ALA A 140 -27.21 -3.18 26.06
N THR A 141 -27.54 -2.01 26.61
CA THR A 141 -26.65 -0.87 26.79
C THR A 141 -25.93 -0.37 25.50
N ALA A 142 -26.44 -0.72 24.31
CA ALA A 142 -25.92 -0.12 23.06
C ALA A 142 -26.15 1.39 23.07
N LEU A 143 -25.13 2.21 22.75
CA LEU A 143 -25.16 3.68 22.79
C LEU A 143 -25.59 4.23 24.16
N PHE A 144 -25.21 3.57 25.25
CA PHE A 144 -25.68 3.91 26.58
C PHE A 144 -25.45 5.37 26.96
N SER A 145 -24.25 5.89 26.75
CA SER A 145 -23.81 7.25 27.14
C SER A 145 -24.08 8.31 26.08
N ASN A 146 -24.71 7.96 24.94
CA ASN A 146 -24.93 8.91 23.85
C ASN A 146 -25.89 10.01 24.29
N THR A 147 -25.43 11.27 24.30
CA THR A 147 -26.25 12.42 24.68
C THR A 147 -26.78 13.17 23.46
N THR A 148 -25.89 13.64 22.59
CA THR A 148 -26.18 14.46 21.43
C THR A 148 -25.66 13.89 20.10
N GLY A 149 -24.86 12.80 20.14
CA GLY A 149 -24.35 12.13 18.95
C GLY A 149 -25.49 11.66 18.05
N TYR A 150 -25.34 11.80 16.74
CA TYR A 150 -26.38 11.50 15.74
C TYR A 150 -25.87 10.59 14.63
N ASN A 151 -26.79 9.97 13.89
CA ASN A 151 -26.47 9.05 12.79
C ASN A 151 -25.56 7.86 13.21
N ASN A 152 -25.63 7.43 14.46
CA ASN A 152 -24.87 6.26 14.91
C ASN A 152 -25.71 4.98 14.78
N THR A 153 -25.05 3.89 14.37
CA THR A 153 -25.63 2.54 14.37
C THR A 153 -24.78 1.64 15.27
N ALA A 154 -25.38 1.13 16.31
CA ALA A 154 -24.78 0.18 17.24
C ALA A 154 -25.57 -1.12 17.28
N SER A 155 -24.97 -2.24 16.91
CA SER A 155 -25.57 -3.56 16.97
C SER A 155 -24.69 -4.52 17.78
N GLY A 156 -25.07 -4.80 18.99
CA GLY A 156 -24.33 -5.63 19.94
C GLY A 156 -24.45 -5.14 21.37
N ASN A 157 -24.24 -6.02 22.32
CA ASN A 157 -24.19 -5.64 23.73
C ASN A 157 -22.99 -4.70 23.97
N GLU A 158 -23.20 -3.58 24.68
CA GLU A 158 -22.22 -2.56 24.99
C GLU A 158 -21.50 -1.93 23.75
N CYS A 159 -22.11 -2.04 22.56
CA CYS A 159 -21.60 -1.40 21.37
C CYS A 159 -21.76 0.13 21.48
N LEU A 160 -20.67 0.90 21.19
CA LEU A 160 -20.65 2.37 21.33
C LEU A 160 -21.08 2.85 22.73
N TYR A 161 -20.72 2.11 23.77
CA TYR A 161 -21.23 2.34 25.13
C TYR A 161 -20.92 3.73 25.66
N HIS A 162 -19.67 4.21 25.54
CA HIS A 162 -19.21 5.51 26.03
C HIS A 162 -19.35 6.66 25.01
N ASN A 163 -19.97 6.40 23.84
CA ASN A 163 -20.17 7.45 22.86
C ASN A 163 -20.99 8.58 23.47
N SER A 164 -20.44 9.76 23.57
CA SER A 164 -21.16 10.93 24.15
C SER A 164 -21.71 11.85 23.07
N THR A 165 -20.85 12.36 22.20
CA THR A 165 -21.17 13.31 21.14
C THR A 165 -20.71 12.85 19.76
N GLY A 166 -19.96 11.74 19.67
CA GLY A 166 -19.53 11.16 18.41
C GLY A 166 -20.71 10.86 17.48
N PHE A 167 -20.53 11.07 16.18
CA PHE A 167 -21.61 10.91 15.21
C PHE A 167 -21.15 10.15 13.96
N SER A 168 -22.11 9.61 13.23
CA SER A 168 -21.87 8.83 12.00
C SER A 168 -20.94 7.63 12.22
N ASN A 169 -21.02 6.99 13.37
CA ASN A 169 -20.29 5.77 13.67
C ASN A 169 -21.17 4.54 13.44
N THR A 170 -20.58 3.48 12.93
CA THR A 170 -21.23 2.16 12.79
C THR A 170 -20.44 1.12 13.58
N GLY A 171 -21.04 0.56 14.60
CA GLY A 171 -20.51 -0.53 15.41
C GLY A 171 -21.38 -1.78 15.27
N ASN A 172 -20.77 -2.94 15.02
CA ASN A 172 -21.44 -4.23 15.03
C ASN A 172 -20.58 -5.29 15.72
N GLY A 173 -21.03 -5.75 16.86
CA GLY A 173 -20.34 -6.74 17.69
C GLY A 173 -20.31 -6.33 19.16
N TYR A 174 -20.05 -7.31 20.02
CA TYR A 174 -19.88 -7.07 21.44
C TYR A 174 -18.73 -6.09 21.68
N ARG A 175 -19.01 -4.97 22.39
CA ARG A 175 -18.07 -3.90 22.70
C ARG A 175 -17.32 -3.30 21.49
N SER A 176 -17.88 -3.35 20.31
CA SER A 176 -17.31 -2.60 19.19
C SER A 176 -17.43 -1.09 19.46
N LEU A 177 -16.34 -0.31 19.26
CA LEU A 177 -16.30 1.12 19.58
C LEU A 177 -16.68 1.45 21.03
N TYR A 178 -16.37 0.58 21.97
CA TYR A 178 -16.83 0.69 23.37
C TYR A 178 -16.43 2.02 24.03
N GLU A 179 -15.16 2.42 23.96
CA GLU A 179 -14.61 3.64 24.56
C GLU A 179 -14.77 4.89 23.67
N ASN A 180 -15.42 4.80 22.52
CA ASN A 180 -15.58 5.97 21.65
C ASN A 180 -16.33 7.07 22.40
N THR A 181 -15.74 8.25 22.53
CA THR A 181 -16.38 9.40 23.19
C THR A 181 -16.86 10.44 22.19
N THR A 182 -15.94 10.98 21.40
CA THR A 182 -16.20 12.04 20.41
C THR A 182 -15.75 11.66 19.00
N GLY A 183 -15.16 10.47 18.81
CA GLY A 183 -14.73 9.96 17.48
C GLY A 183 -15.91 9.88 16.51
N ILE A 184 -15.63 10.17 15.24
CA ILE A 184 -16.65 10.27 14.19
C ILE A 184 -16.26 9.45 12.94
N TYR A 185 -17.27 9.07 12.15
CA TYR A 185 -17.08 8.36 10.88
C TYR A 185 -16.35 7.01 11.02
N ASN A 186 -16.39 6.37 12.18
CA ASN A 186 -15.75 5.08 12.40
C ASN A 186 -16.69 3.93 12.03
N THR A 187 -16.14 2.90 11.41
CA THR A 187 -16.85 1.64 11.11
C THR A 187 -16.13 0.47 11.77
N ALA A 188 -16.82 -0.23 12.66
CA ALA A 188 -16.28 -1.33 13.43
C ALA A 188 -17.20 -2.57 13.33
N TYR A 189 -16.66 -3.67 12.82
CA TYR A 189 -17.35 -4.95 12.65
C TYR A 189 -16.55 -6.07 13.32
N GLY A 190 -17.05 -6.61 14.40
CA GLY A 190 -16.44 -7.73 15.13
C GLY A 190 -16.39 -7.50 16.63
N TYR A 191 -16.17 -8.58 17.36
CA TYR A 191 -15.92 -8.56 18.81
C TYR A 191 -14.72 -7.69 19.11
N HIS A 192 -14.86 -6.66 19.99
CA HIS A 192 -13.81 -5.73 20.42
C HIS A 192 -13.14 -4.93 19.27
N SER A 193 -13.76 -4.81 18.09
CA SER A 193 -13.22 -3.96 17.03
C SER A 193 -13.26 -2.48 17.45
N LEU A 194 -12.14 -1.74 17.30
CA LEU A 194 -12.00 -0.35 17.76
C LEU A 194 -12.39 -0.14 19.24
N LEU A 195 -12.12 -1.12 20.10
CA LEU A 195 -12.58 -1.11 21.51
C LEU A 195 -12.18 0.18 22.24
N ASN A 196 -10.90 0.55 22.17
CA ASN A 196 -10.30 1.65 22.94
C ASN A 196 -10.28 2.99 22.17
N ASN A 197 -10.95 3.09 21.03
CA ASN A 197 -11.01 4.34 20.29
C ASN A 197 -11.73 5.41 21.13
N THR A 198 -11.08 6.52 21.39
CA THR A 198 -11.70 7.63 22.14
C THR A 198 -12.11 8.78 21.24
N THR A 199 -11.17 9.32 20.47
CA THR A 199 -11.35 10.50 19.61
C THR A 199 -10.99 10.25 18.16
N GLY A 200 -10.39 9.09 17.83
CA GLY A 200 -9.97 8.74 16.46
C GLY A 200 -11.12 8.79 15.47
N ILE A 201 -10.83 9.27 14.26
CA ILE A 201 -11.84 9.52 13.23
C ILE A 201 -11.58 8.72 11.96
N SER A 202 -12.65 8.41 11.22
CA SER A 202 -12.59 7.78 9.90
C SER A 202 -11.80 6.46 9.86
N ASN A 203 -11.88 5.66 10.92
CA ASN A 203 -11.27 4.35 10.97
C ASN A 203 -12.25 3.26 10.53
N THR A 204 -11.73 2.26 9.82
CA THR A 204 -12.48 1.06 9.45
C THR A 204 -11.81 -0.17 10.04
N ALA A 205 -12.51 -0.89 10.90
CA ALA A 205 -12.05 -2.11 11.56
C ALA A 205 -13.03 -3.26 11.33
N VAL A 206 -12.58 -4.31 10.67
CA VAL A 206 -13.39 -5.51 10.39
C VAL A 206 -12.63 -6.75 10.86
N GLY A 207 -13.11 -7.37 11.91
CA GLY A 207 -12.52 -8.57 12.53
C GLY A 207 -12.47 -8.48 14.04
N VAL A 208 -12.26 -9.62 14.69
CA VAL A 208 -12.10 -9.70 16.14
C VAL A 208 -10.85 -8.91 16.53
N SER A 209 -10.99 -7.96 17.46
CA SER A 209 -9.89 -7.11 17.97
C SER A 209 -9.12 -6.33 16.89
N ALA A 210 -9.74 -6.08 15.73
CA ALA A 210 -9.14 -5.17 14.74
C ALA A 210 -9.09 -3.75 15.32
N LEU A 211 -7.91 -3.08 15.26
CA LEU A 211 -7.66 -1.75 15.83
C LEU A 211 -8.07 -1.64 17.33
N VAL A 212 -7.88 -2.70 18.09
CA VAL A 212 -8.41 -2.75 19.48
C VAL A 212 -7.83 -1.65 20.36
N ASP A 213 -6.56 -1.32 20.25
CA ASP A 213 -5.87 -0.33 21.09
C ASP A 213 -5.80 1.08 20.47
N ASN A 214 -6.48 1.31 19.35
CA ASN A 214 -6.52 2.66 18.76
C ASN A 214 -7.19 3.64 19.75
N THR A 215 -6.51 4.72 20.08
CA THR A 215 -7.07 5.77 20.95
C THR A 215 -7.50 7.00 20.16
N ASN A 216 -6.58 7.58 19.41
CA ASN A 216 -6.79 8.80 18.62
C ASN A 216 -6.16 8.74 17.22
N GLY A 217 -5.74 7.55 16.77
CA GLY A 217 -5.28 7.35 15.36
C GLY A 217 -6.43 7.50 14.38
N ASP A 218 -6.16 8.15 13.25
CA ASP A 218 -7.16 8.51 12.25
C ASP A 218 -6.91 7.80 10.92
N TYR A 219 -7.98 7.64 10.13
CA TYR A 219 -7.92 7.16 8.74
C TYR A 219 -7.25 5.80 8.57
N ASN A 220 -7.38 4.90 9.54
CA ASN A 220 -6.83 3.55 9.47
C ASN A 220 -7.86 2.56 8.89
N VAL A 221 -7.37 1.60 8.12
CA VAL A 221 -8.15 0.46 7.63
C VAL A 221 -7.52 -0.83 8.15
N ALA A 222 -8.24 -1.56 8.97
CA ALA A 222 -7.82 -2.84 9.52
C ALA A 222 -8.86 -3.93 9.21
N ILE A 223 -8.48 -4.92 8.42
CA ILE A 223 -9.36 -6.04 8.04
C ILE A 223 -8.67 -7.35 8.36
N GLY A 224 -9.22 -8.07 9.31
CA GLY A 224 -8.69 -9.33 9.83
C GLY A 224 -8.65 -9.34 11.35
N GLN A 225 -8.64 -10.54 11.93
CA GLN A 225 -8.47 -10.68 13.39
C GLN A 225 -7.13 -10.07 13.80
N SER A 226 -7.13 -9.20 14.80
CA SER A 226 -5.97 -8.50 15.35
C SER A 226 -5.17 -7.67 14.31
N ALA A 227 -5.78 -7.27 13.20
CA ALA A 227 -5.13 -6.33 12.29
C ALA A 227 -4.98 -4.96 12.98
N LEU A 228 -3.74 -4.38 12.96
CA LEU A 228 -3.40 -3.13 13.65
C LEU A 228 -3.80 -3.13 15.15
N ALA A 229 -3.71 -4.27 15.82
CA ALA A 229 -4.23 -4.40 17.18
C ALA A 229 -3.58 -3.42 18.16
N ASN A 230 -2.28 -3.23 18.10
CA ASN A 230 -1.49 -2.38 18.99
C ASN A 230 -1.37 -0.91 18.52
N ASN A 231 -2.05 -0.52 17.42
CA ASN A 231 -1.99 0.87 16.96
C ASN A 231 -2.69 1.78 17.97
N SER A 232 -1.97 2.72 18.54
CA SER A 232 -2.55 3.67 19.51
C SER A 232 -2.84 5.03 18.88
N THR A 233 -1.85 5.60 18.19
CA THR A 233 -1.91 6.97 17.65
C THR A 233 -1.59 7.05 16.16
N GLY A 234 -1.14 5.94 15.54
CA GLY A 234 -0.80 5.89 14.12
C GLY A 234 -1.98 6.18 13.22
N GLY A 235 -1.75 6.87 12.10
CA GLY A 235 -2.81 7.25 11.16
C GLY A 235 -2.50 6.90 9.71
N TYR A 236 -3.55 6.85 8.87
CA TYR A 236 -3.45 6.55 7.45
C TYR A 236 -2.83 5.18 7.15
N ASN A 237 -2.98 4.20 8.04
CA ASN A 237 -2.45 2.86 7.87
C ASN A 237 -3.49 1.93 7.25
N ILE A 238 -3.04 1.01 6.40
CA ILE A 238 -3.85 -0.06 5.84
C ILE A 238 -3.23 -1.39 6.25
N ALA A 239 -3.98 -2.23 6.95
CA ALA A 239 -3.58 -3.57 7.34
C ALA A 239 -4.69 -4.59 7.00
N ILE A 240 -4.38 -5.54 6.15
CA ILE A 240 -5.32 -6.57 5.71
C ILE A 240 -4.69 -7.96 5.90
N GLY A 241 -5.26 -8.74 6.78
CA GLY A 241 -4.82 -10.10 7.12
C GLY A 241 -4.86 -10.34 8.63
N TYR A 242 -4.77 -11.61 9.03
CA TYR A 242 -4.64 -11.98 10.44
C TYR A 242 -3.36 -11.40 11.03
N ALA A 243 -3.46 -10.67 12.14
CA ALA A 243 -2.36 -10.01 12.83
C ALA A 243 -1.45 -9.19 11.85
N ALA A 244 -2.06 -8.58 10.83
CA ALA A 244 -1.33 -7.70 9.93
C ALA A 244 -1.00 -6.39 10.63
N SER A 245 0.27 -5.95 10.55
CA SER A 245 0.77 -4.71 11.18
C SER A 245 0.56 -4.64 12.70
N ASP A 246 0.74 -5.77 13.37
CA ASP A 246 0.51 -5.91 14.82
C ASP A 246 1.51 -5.08 15.65
N LEU A 247 2.73 -4.91 15.18
CA LEU A 247 3.75 -4.08 15.85
C LEU A 247 3.55 -2.57 15.69
N ASN A 248 2.69 -2.12 14.78
CA ASN A 248 2.50 -0.69 14.57
C ASN A 248 1.83 -0.04 15.77
N THR A 249 2.45 0.95 16.38
CA THR A 249 1.90 1.69 17.54
C THR A 249 1.56 3.14 17.18
N SER A 250 2.49 3.84 16.51
CA SER A 250 2.39 5.26 16.15
C SER A 250 2.81 5.55 14.70
N GLY A 251 3.18 4.50 13.96
CA GLY A 251 3.58 4.61 12.55
C GLY A 251 2.45 5.13 11.68
N ILE A 252 2.79 5.83 10.60
CA ILE A 252 1.81 6.48 9.72
C ILE A 252 2.02 6.12 8.24
N ARG A 253 0.92 6.08 7.47
CA ARG A 253 0.95 5.82 6.02
C ARG A 253 1.56 4.47 5.65
N ASN A 254 1.45 3.48 6.51
CA ASN A 254 1.94 2.13 6.25
C ASN A 254 0.88 1.30 5.53
N THR A 255 1.31 0.45 4.61
CA THR A 255 0.43 -0.49 3.90
C THR A 255 0.92 -1.91 4.11
N VAL A 256 0.14 -2.72 4.81
CA VAL A 256 0.50 -4.08 5.18
C VAL A 256 -0.58 -5.04 4.70
N LEU A 257 -0.26 -5.88 3.72
CA LEU A 257 -1.19 -6.81 3.09
C LEU A 257 -0.68 -8.24 3.21
N GLY A 258 -1.33 -9.03 4.00
CA GLY A 258 -1.01 -10.45 4.21
C GLY A 258 -1.13 -10.85 5.66
N SER A 259 -1.51 -12.11 5.90
CA SER A 259 -1.50 -12.67 7.25
C SER A 259 -0.09 -12.61 7.81
N LEU A 260 0.06 -12.10 9.06
CA LEU A 260 1.35 -11.93 9.75
C LEU A 260 2.35 -11.01 9.04
N ALA A 261 1.93 -10.30 7.99
CA ALA A 261 2.77 -9.25 7.43
C ALA A 261 2.89 -8.09 8.43
N ASP A 262 4.09 -7.48 8.53
CA ASP A 262 4.29 -6.50 9.60
C ASP A 262 5.35 -5.44 9.24
N VAL A 263 5.44 -4.42 10.08
CA VAL A 263 6.52 -3.47 10.19
C VAL A 263 7.53 -3.95 11.24
N SER A 264 8.81 -3.64 11.11
CA SER A 264 9.81 -4.05 12.12
C SER A 264 9.86 -3.16 13.36
N SER A 265 9.17 -2.03 13.34
CA SER A 265 9.10 -1.06 14.44
C SER A 265 7.78 -0.32 14.40
N GLY A 266 7.23 -0.03 15.57
CA GLY A 266 5.92 0.58 15.74
C GLY A 266 5.76 2.01 15.26
N ASN A 267 6.83 2.67 14.81
CA ASN A 267 6.84 4.08 14.40
C ASN A 267 7.28 4.31 12.94
N LEU A 268 7.31 3.26 12.10
CA LEU A 268 7.68 3.42 10.70
C LEU A 268 6.67 4.29 9.94
N THR A 269 7.18 4.99 8.93
CA THR A 269 6.38 5.87 8.08
C THR A 269 6.52 5.46 6.61
N ASN A 270 5.39 5.43 5.88
CA ASN A 270 5.37 5.13 4.45
C ASN A 270 6.08 3.81 4.11
N ALA A 271 5.84 2.78 4.93
CA ALA A 271 6.39 1.45 4.77
C ALA A 271 5.33 0.50 4.19
N THR A 272 5.74 -0.35 3.27
CA THR A 272 4.82 -1.30 2.61
C THR A 272 5.34 -2.73 2.75
N ALA A 273 4.51 -3.63 3.28
CA ALA A 273 4.77 -5.07 3.37
C ALA A 273 3.64 -5.84 2.67
N ILE A 274 3.97 -6.68 1.70
CA ILE A 274 2.99 -7.46 0.93
C ILE A 274 3.37 -8.94 0.93
N GLY A 275 2.44 -9.79 1.33
CA GLY A 275 2.59 -11.24 1.35
C GLY A 275 2.61 -11.81 2.77
N TYR A 276 2.38 -13.11 2.88
CA TYR A 276 2.39 -13.82 4.17
C TYR A 276 3.72 -13.59 4.91
N ALA A 277 3.64 -13.14 6.17
CA ALA A 277 4.79 -12.87 7.04
C ALA A 277 5.91 -12.01 6.39
N ALA A 278 5.54 -11.12 5.48
CA ALA A 278 6.47 -10.12 4.94
C ALA A 278 6.75 -9.05 6.00
N VAL A 279 8.03 -8.76 6.31
CA VAL A 279 8.40 -7.74 7.30
C VAL A 279 9.22 -6.64 6.64
N VAL A 280 8.70 -5.40 6.63
CA VAL A 280 9.42 -4.23 6.14
C VAL A 280 10.25 -3.62 7.27
N THR A 281 11.53 -3.34 7.00
CA THR A 281 12.53 -2.99 8.03
C THR A 281 12.91 -1.52 8.08
N GLY A 282 12.15 -0.62 7.46
CA GLY A 282 12.45 0.81 7.51
C GLY A 282 11.37 1.64 6.84
N SER A 283 11.37 2.92 7.16
CA SER A 283 10.49 3.91 6.53
C SER A 283 10.82 4.10 5.04
N ASN A 284 9.80 4.47 4.25
CA ASN A 284 9.94 4.69 2.80
C ASN A 284 10.44 3.46 2.03
N ARG A 285 10.14 2.26 2.50
CA ARG A 285 10.53 0.98 1.89
C ARG A 285 9.33 0.13 1.53
N VAL A 286 9.52 -0.71 0.50
CA VAL A 286 8.57 -1.73 0.08
C VAL A 286 9.23 -3.10 0.22
N ARG A 287 8.55 -4.02 0.90
CA ARG A 287 8.92 -5.44 0.99
C ARG A 287 7.81 -6.28 0.38
N ILE A 288 8.17 -7.14 -0.57
CA ILE A 288 7.27 -8.13 -1.16
C ILE A 288 7.77 -9.53 -0.81
N GLY A 289 6.94 -10.27 -0.11
CA GLY A 289 7.23 -11.63 0.33
C GLY A 289 8.12 -11.74 1.56
N ASN A 290 8.12 -12.92 2.13
CA ASN A 290 8.98 -13.33 3.26
C ASN A 290 10.31 -13.93 2.78
N ASN A 291 11.07 -14.53 3.69
CA ASN A 291 12.38 -15.13 3.38
C ASN A 291 12.31 -16.45 2.61
N SER A 292 11.12 -17.02 2.40
CA SER A 292 10.90 -18.27 1.66
C SER A 292 10.52 -18.03 0.19
N ILE A 293 10.36 -16.77 -0.25
CA ILE A 293 10.04 -16.46 -1.64
C ILE A 293 11.27 -16.76 -2.51
N THR A 294 11.06 -17.57 -3.55
CA THR A 294 12.11 -17.99 -4.48
C THR A 294 12.15 -17.17 -5.77
N SER A 295 11.07 -16.47 -6.11
CA SER A 295 11.04 -15.56 -7.27
C SER A 295 10.02 -14.46 -7.09
N ILE A 296 10.33 -13.27 -7.61
CA ILE A 296 9.40 -12.17 -7.82
C ILE A 296 9.47 -11.85 -9.31
N GLY A 297 8.39 -12.04 -10.04
CA GLY A 297 8.40 -11.92 -11.49
C GLY A 297 7.15 -11.26 -12.05
N GLY A 298 7.28 -10.82 -13.30
CA GLY A 298 6.23 -10.28 -14.13
C GLY A 298 6.60 -10.44 -15.59
N GLN A 299 5.65 -10.21 -16.50
CA GLN A 299 5.91 -10.30 -17.94
C GLN A 299 6.88 -9.22 -18.46
N VAL A 300 7.00 -8.12 -17.73
CA VAL A 300 7.86 -6.97 -18.02
C VAL A 300 8.70 -6.60 -16.80
N GLY A 301 9.85 -5.98 -17.03
CA GLY A 301 10.73 -5.49 -15.94
C GLY A 301 10.15 -4.25 -15.24
N TRP A 302 10.72 -3.91 -14.09
CA TRP A 302 10.42 -2.68 -13.38
C TRP A 302 10.94 -1.47 -14.15
N THR A 303 10.13 -0.43 -14.28
CA THR A 303 10.54 0.84 -14.88
C THR A 303 11.05 1.80 -13.81
N THR A 304 12.30 2.25 -13.95
CA THR A 304 12.89 3.30 -13.09
C THR A 304 12.74 4.65 -13.77
N PHE A 305 12.25 5.65 -13.06
CA PHE A 305 12.16 7.03 -13.55
C PHE A 305 13.57 7.55 -13.91
N SER A 306 13.74 8.08 -15.12
CA SER A 306 15.04 8.53 -15.64
C SER A 306 14.97 9.72 -16.61
N ASP A 307 13.96 10.58 -16.48
CA ASP A 307 13.79 11.75 -17.34
C ASP A 307 14.81 12.84 -16.98
N GLY A 308 15.62 13.25 -17.97
CA GLY A 308 16.69 14.24 -17.79
C GLY A 308 16.20 15.61 -17.33
N ARG A 309 14.94 15.98 -17.59
CA ARG A 309 14.36 17.27 -17.13
C ARG A 309 14.32 17.40 -15.61
N TYR A 310 14.37 16.29 -14.90
CA TYR A 310 14.29 16.21 -13.43
C TYR A 310 15.58 15.70 -12.80
N LYS A 311 16.67 15.55 -13.58
CA LYS A 311 18.00 15.23 -13.07
C LYS A 311 18.79 16.51 -12.87
N GLN A 312 19.40 16.66 -11.70
CA GLN A 312 20.26 17.79 -11.34
C GLN A 312 21.68 17.27 -11.09
N ASP A 313 22.66 18.14 -11.17
CA ASP A 313 24.08 17.85 -10.86
C ASP A 313 24.61 16.61 -11.60
N ILE A 314 24.37 16.54 -12.91
CA ILE A 314 24.81 15.42 -13.76
C ILE A 314 26.34 15.49 -13.89
N ASN A 315 27.03 14.49 -13.33
CA ASN A 315 28.47 14.34 -13.34
C ASN A 315 28.88 13.02 -14.01
N GLU A 316 29.99 13.05 -14.75
CA GLU A 316 30.54 11.88 -15.45
C GLU A 316 31.62 11.14 -14.64
N ASN A 317 31.64 11.31 -13.32
CA ASN A 317 32.64 10.78 -12.41
C ASN A 317 32.37 9.32 -11.94
N VAL A 318 31.59 8.57 -12.68
CA VAL A 318 31.33 7.16 -12.37
C VAL A 318 32.60 6.33 -12.68
N PRO A 319 33.21 5.65 -11.69
CA PRO A 319 34.38 4.83 -11.93
C PRO A 319 34.00 3.53 -12.67
N GLY A 320 34.80 3.20 -13.69
CA GLY A 320 34.61 1.98 -14.49
C GLY A 320 35.47 0.82 -13.98
N LEU A 321 36.55 0.50 -14.69
CA LEU A 321 37.46 -0.61 -14.36
C LEU A 321 38.03 -0.55 -12.95
N SER A 322 38.30 0.66 -12.45
CA SER A 322 38.83 0.86 -11.10
C SER A 322 37.89 0.36 -10.01
N PHE A 323 36.57 0.47 -10.21
CA PHE A 323 35.56 -0.07 -9.28
C PHE A 323 35.28 -1.55 -9.53
N ILE A 324 35.00 -1.94 -10.78
CA ILE A 324 34.61 -3.32 -11.13
C ILE A 324 35.69 -4.34 -10.74
N ASN A 325 36.97 -3.99 -10.91
CA ASN A 325 38.10 -4.87 -10.57
C ASN A 325 38.29 -5.08 -9.06
N ARG A 326 37.65 -4.27 -8.19
CA ARG A 326 37.67 -4.44 -6.74
C ARG A 326 36.53 -5.33 -6.23
N LEU A 327 35.53 -5.59 -7.07
CA LEU A 327 34.40 -6.43 -6.69
C LEU A 327 34.81 -7.90 -6.73
N ARG A 328 34.35 -8.67 -5.76
CA ARG A 328 34.56 -10.11 -5.65
C ARG A 328 33.26 -10.87 -5.92
N PRO A 329 33.03 -11.39 -7.14
CA PRO A 329 31.87 -12.24 -7.41
C PRO A 329 31.94 -13.54 -6.59
N VAL A 330 30.83 -13.93 -6.00
CA VAL A 330 30.72 -15.11 -5.15
C VAL A 330 29.47 -15.92 -5.44
N ASN A 331 29.53 -17.22 -5.16
CA ASN A 331 28.38 -18.08 -5.03
C ASN A 331 28.07 -18.25 -3.54
N TYR A 332 26.79 -18.24 -3.18
CA TYR A 332 26.39 -18.42 -1.79
C TYR A 332 25.00 -19.05 -1.69
N THR A 333 24.68 -19.60 -0.54
CA THR A 333 23.35 -19.98 -0.11
C THR A 333 22.90 -19.04 1.01
N VAL A 334 21.60 -18.84 1.15
CA VAL A 334 21.04 -17.97 2.20
C VAL A 334 20.74 -18.80 3.45
N ASN A 335 21.23 -18.39 4.60
CA ASN A 335 20.84 -18.96 5.90
C ASN A 335 19.43 -18.44 6.28
N VAL A 336 18.40 -19.08 5.72
CA VAL A 336 16.99 -18.68 5.95
C VAL A 336 16.62 -18.79 7.43
N LYS A 337 17.12 -19.80 8.15
CA LYS A 337 16.89 -19.95 9.59
C LYS A 337 17.43 -18.74 10.37
N GLY A 338 18.69 -18.37 10.12
CA GLY A 338 19.29 -17.19 10.77
C GLY A 338 18.56 -15.89 10.47
N LEU A 339 18.04 -15.74 9.25
CA LEU A 339 17.19 -14.59 8.90
C LEU A 339 15.84 -14.61 9.64
N ASN A 340 15.21 -15.77 9.76
CA ASN A 340 13.96 -15.91 10.51
C ASN A 340 14.16 -15.62 12.01
N ASP A 341 15.25 -16.11 12.59
CA ASP A 341 15.63 -15.81 13.98
C ASP A 341 15.88 -14.30 14.19
N PHE A 342 16.53 -13.64 13.21
CA PHE A 342 16.71 -12.19 13.23
C PHE A 342 15.36 -11.46 13.21
N TYR A 343 14.46 -11.78 12.28
CA TYR A 343 13.15 -11.14 12.21
C TYR A 343 12.31 -11.40 13.45
N SER A 344 12.33 -12.61 14.01
CA SER A 344 11.62 -12.92 15.26
C SER A 344 12.10 -12.08 16.43
N LYS A 345 13.40 -11.78 16.52
CA LYS A 345 13.95 -10.87 17.54
C LYS A 345 13.51 -9.43 17.34
N VAL A 346 13.53 -8.96 16.09
CA VAL A 346 13.14 -7.59 15.73
C VAL A 346 11.66 -7.37 15.97
N THR A 347 10.81 -8.36 15.68
CA THR A 347 9.34 -8.28 15.85
C THR A 347 8.86 -8.62 17.26
N GLY A 348 9.77 -8.94 18.20
CA GLY A 348 9.39 -9.33 19.55
C GLY A 348 8.63 -10.67 19.66
N SER A 349 8.43 -11.37 18.56
CA SER A 349 7.70 -12.65 18.49
C SER A 349 8.48 -13.84 19.06
N ALA A 350 9.60 -13.60 19.73
CA ALA A 350 10.48 -14.67 20.28
C ALA A 350 9.81 -15.54 21.34
N ASN A 351 8.66 -15.14 21.89
CA ASN A 351 7.93 -15.87 22.95
C ASN A 351 6.59 -16.47 22.50
N GLU A 352 6.18 -16.25 21.24
CA GLU A 352 5.03 -16.96 20.71
C GLU A 352 5.47 -18.29 20.11
N THR A 353 4.73 -19.35 20.40
CA THR A 353 4.97 -20.70 19.84
C THR A 353 5.20 -20.60 18.34
N PRO A 354 6.27 -21.23 17.77
CA PRO A 354 6.52 -21.17 16.34
C PRO A 354 5.26 -21.54 15.57
N LYS A 355 4.76 -20.61 14.75
CA LYS A 355 3.57 -20.89 13.90
C LYS A 355 3.96 -21.98 12.90
N PRO A 356 3.27 -23.13 12.87
CA PRO A 356 3.75 -24.39 12.23
C PRO A 356 3.95 -24.32 10.71
N ALA A 357 3.62 -23.21 10.05
CA ALA A 357 3.75 -23.06 8.60
C ALA A 357 5.11 -22.53 8.11
N VAL A 358 5.99 -22.03 9.01
CA VAL A 358 7.27 -21.42 8.62
C VAL A 358 8.39 -22.47 8.52
N GLU A 359 8.27 -23.60 9.23
CA GLU A 359 9.32 -24.63 9.27
C GLU A 359 9.45 -25.43 7.97
N GLN A 360 8.37 -25.67 7.22
CA GLN A 360 8.42 -26.53 6.02
C GLN A 360 8.87 -25.84 4.72
N SER A 361 8.86 -24.52 4.64
CA SER A 361 9.27 -23.79 3.42
C SER A 361 10.73 -23.34 3.41
N GLY A 362 11.43 -23.43 4.54
CA GLY A 362 12.81 -22.96 4.69
C GLY A 362 13.87 -23.89 4.11
N GLU A 363 13.64 -25.20 4.06
CA GLU A 363 14.64 -26.17 3.60
C GLU A 363 14.95 -26.04 2.10
N ALA A 364 13.93 -25.90 1.26
CA ALA A 364 14.12 -25.72 -0.18
C ALA A 364 14.82 -24.40 -0.55
N ALA A 365 14.62 -23.34 0.22
CA ALA A 365 15.26 -22.04 -0.02
C ALA A 365 16.74 -22.03 0.40
N ASN A 366 17.16 -22.87 1.36
CA ASN A 366 18.56 -23.03 1.77
C ASN A 366 19.43 -23.71 0.71
N GLU A 367 18.84 -24.46 -0.24
CA GLU A 367 19.55 -25.19 -1.28
C GLU A 367 19.80 -24.36 -2.55
N ILE A 368 19.16 -23.20 -2.67
CA ILE A 368 19.31 -22.34 -3.85
C ILE A 368 20.69 -21.67 -3.81
N ILE A 369 21.51 -21.97 -4.84
CA ILE A 369 22.79 -21.30 -5.03
C ILE A 369 22.53 -19.97 -5.76
N HIS A 370 22.92 -18.89 -5.13
CA HIS A 370 22.85 -17.53 -5.67
C HIS A 370 24.23 -17.08 -6.15
N ASN A 371 24.27 -16.24 -7.18
CA ASN A 371 25.47 -15.54 -7.64
C ASN A 371 25.34 -14.07 -7.25
N GLY A 372 26.40 -13.46 -6.73
CA GLY A 372 26.33 -12.06 -6.36
C GLY A 372 27.56 -11.55 -5.65
N PHE A 373 27.38 -10.55 -4.80
CA PHE A 373 28.43 -9.87 -4.06
C PHE A 373 28.07 -9.79 -2.57
N VAL A 374 29.07 -9.62 -1.71
CA VAL A 374 28.88 -9.27 -0.29
C VAL A 374 28.75 -7.76 -0.17
N ALA A 375 27.63 -7.27 0.32
CA ALA A 375 27.30 -5.84 0.33
C ALA A 375 28.33 -4.97 1.07
N GLN A 376 28.88 -5.48 2.18
CA GLN A 376 29.93 -4.80 2.96
C GLN A 376 31.25 -4.69 2.16
N GLU A 377 31.59 -5.70 1.36
CA GLU A 377 32.77 -5.64 0.48
C GLU A 377 32.58 -4.63 -0.66
N VAL A 378 31.37 -4.56 -1.22
CA VAL A 378 31.01 -3.53 -2.23
C VAL A 378 31.10 -2.13 -1.64
N GLU A 379 30.62 -1.95 -0.39
CA GLU A 379 30.74 -0.66 0.31
C GLU A 379 32.20 -0.26 0.52
N MET A 380 33.07 -1.19 0.93
CA MET A 380 34.51 -0.92 1.08
C MET A 380 35.15 -0.54 -0.25
N ALA A 381 34.87 -1.27 -1.33
CA ALA A 381 35.41 -0.98 -2.66
C ALA A 381 34.99 0.41 -3.16
N ALA A 382 33.77 0.83 -2.89
CA ALA A 382 33.29 2.18 -3.24
C ALA A 382 33.97 3.26 -2.38
N LYS A 383 34.12 3.03 -1.07
CA LYS A 383 34.78 3.97 -0.14
C LYS A 383 36.24 4.22 -0.49
N GLU A 384 36.99 3.17 -0.88
CA GLU A 384 38.38 3.30 -1.31
C GLU A 384 38.56 4.22 -2.52
N LEU A 385 37.53 4.35 -3.34
CA LEU A 385 37.50 5.22 -4.52
C LEU A 385 36.84 6.58 -4.26
N SER A 386 36.42 6.86 -3.02
CA SER A 386 35.58 8.02 -2.70
C SER A 386 34.33 8.11 -3.59
N PHE A 387 33.79 6.95 -3.98
CA PHE A 387 32.64 6.82 -4.86
C PHE A 387 31.36 6.63 -4.03
N GLU A 388 30.44 7.59 -4.11
CA GLU A 388 29.11 7.45 -3.52
C GLU A 388 28.26 6.48 -4.35
N PHE A 389 28.34 5.19 -4.04
CA PHE A 389 27.65 4.15 -4.77
C PHE A 389 26.27 3.86 -4.17
N SER A 390 25.22 4.29 -4.86
CA SER A 390 23.81 4.09 -4.46
C SER A 390 23.32 2.64 -4.56
N GLY A 391 24.14 1.72 -5.08
CA GLY A 391 23.82 0.30 -5.18
C GLY A 391 23.90 -0.46 -3.86
N VAL A 392 24.46 0.12 -2.79
CA VAL A 392 24.47 -0.46 -1.45
C VAL A 392 23.33 0.14 -0.64
N ASP A 393 22.39 -0.70 -0.19
CA ASP A 393 21.34 -0.36 0.75
C ASP A 393 21.82 -0.61 2.17
N LYS A 394 22.23 0.46 2.86
CA LYS A 394 22.78 0.38 4.22
C LYS A 394 21.66 0.28 5.25
N PRO A 395 21.86 -0.47 6.33
CA PRO A 395 20.90 -0.49 7.42
C PRO A 395 20.84 0.88 8.13
N GLU A 396 19.64 1.28 8.53
CA GLU A 396 19.41 2.50 9.32
C GLU A 396 19.84 2.33 10.79
N THR A 397 19.88 1.10 11.28
CA THR A 397 20.29 0.74 12.64
C THR A 397 21.49 -0.18 12.62
N LYS A 398 22.26 -0.24 13.72
CA LYS A 398 23.47 -1.07 13.83
C LYS A 398 23.19 -2.56 13.58
N ASP A 399 22.02 -3.02 13.93
CA ASP A 399 21.59 -4.42 13.83
C ASP A 399 20.72 -4.68 12.58
N GLY A 400 20.59 -3.72 11.66
CA GLY A 400 19.83 -3.88 10.43
C GLY A 400 20.57 -4.71 9.37
N LEU A 401 19.86 -5.07 8.30
CA LEU A 401 20.40 -5.87 7.19
C LEU A 401 20.87 -4.98 6.04
N TYR A 402 22.02 -5.32 5.47
CA TYR A 402 22.50 -4.76 4.21
C TYR A 402 21.74 -5.35 3.02
N GLY A 403 21.55 -4.54 1.98
CA GLY A 403 21.02 -4.95 0.68
C GLY A 403 21.90 -4.48 -0.48
N LEU A 404 21.68 -5.05 -1.67
CA LEU A 404 22.28 -4.59 -2.92
C LEU A 404 21.20 -4.36 -3.96
N ARG A 405 21.31 -3.21 -4.67
CA ARG A 405 20.52 -2.87 -5.85
C ARG A 405 21.37 -3.17 -7.07
N TYR A 406 21.16 -4.36 -7.64
CA TYR A 406 21.99 -4.84 -8.76
C TYR A 406 21.91 -4.00 -10.01
N ASP A 407 20.79 -3.33 -10.27
CA ASP A 407 20.61 -2.44 -11.41
C ASP A 407 21.60 -1.25 -11.40
N ASN A 408 22.03 -0.83 -10.22
CA ASN A 408 22.96 0.29 -10.07
C ASN A 408 24.40 -0.05 -10.53
N PHE A 409 24.73 -1.35 -10.70
CA PHE A 409 26.02 -1.77 -11.24
C PHE A 409 26.12 -1.56 -12.76
N ILE A 410 25.01 -1.35 -13.47
CA ILE A 410 25.00 -1.21 -14.94
C ILE A 410 25.84 0.00 -15.37
N SER A 411 25.72 1.15 -14.73
CA SER A 411 26.49 2.35 -15.14
C SER A 411 28.00 2.21 -14.92
N PRO A 412 28.52 1.71 -13.79
CA PRO A 412 29.93 1.35 -13.66
C PRO A 412 30.40 0.29 -14.66
N MET A 413 29.57 -0.71 -14.97
CA MET A 413 29.89 -1.73 -15.97
C MET A 413 30.00 -1.14 -17.38
N VAL A 414 29.07 -0.28 -17.78
CA VAL A 414 29.12 0.42 -19.06
C VAL A 414 30.39 1.26 -19.15
N LYS A 415 30.73 2.01 -18.09
CA LYS A 415 31.98 2.80 -18.03
C LYS A 415 33.22 1.91 -18.13
N ALA A 416 33.23 0.78 -17.42
CA ALA A 416 34.35 -0.19 -17.50
C ALA A 416 34.50 -0.76 -18.91
N MET A 417 33.41 -1.07 -19.60
CA MET A 417 33.45 -1.54 -21.01
C MET A 417 33.99 -0.47 -21.95
N GLN A 418 33.59 0.82 -21.75
CA GLN A 418 34.13 1.93 -22.53
C GLN A 418 35.65 2.11 -22.32
N GLU A 419 36.10 2.06 -21.07
CA GLU A 419 37.53 2.14 -20.71
C GLU A 419 38.31 0.96 -21.30
N LEU A 420 37.76 -0.26 -21.26
CA LEU A 420 38.38 -1.45 -21.84
C LEU A 420 38.46 -1.35 -23.36
N SER A 421 37.40 -0.85 -24.02
CA SER A 421 37.42 -0.62 -25.47
C SER A 421 38.49 0.37 -25.88
N ALA A 422 38.57 1.51 -25.18
CA ALA A 422 39.61 2.52 -25.45
C ALA A 422 41.03 1.97 -25.22
N LYS A 423 41.21 1.16 -24.15
CA LYS A 423 42.49 0.50 -23.87
C LYS A 423 42.86 -0.53 -24.96
N ASN A 424 41.88 -1.24 -25.48
CA ASN A 424 42.08 -2.20 -26.57
C ASN A 424 42.53 -1.49 -27.87
N ASP A 425 41.89 -0.34 -28.19
CA ASP A 425 42.25 0.46 -29.37
C ASP A 425 43.67 1.05 -29.23
N GLU A 426 44.04 1.49 -28.02
CA GLU A 426 45.40 1.92 -27.70
C GLU A 426 46.43 0.81 -27.88
N LEU A 427 46.16 -0.39 -27.31
CA LEU A 427 47.05 -1.54 -27.44
C LEU A 427 47.17 -1.98 -28.92
N GLN A 428 46.10 -1.97 -29.69
CA GLN A 428 46.12 -2.26 -31.10
C GLN A 428 47.03 -1.28 -31.88
N SER A 429 46.94 0.00 -31.55
CA SER A 429 47.80 1.04 -32.13
C SER A 429 49.27 0.80 -31.79
N GLN A 430 49.57 0.48 -30.53
CA GLN A 430 50.94 0.14 -30.09
C GLN A 430 51.48 -1.10 -30.80
N ILE A 431 50.66 -2.12 -30.99
CA ILE A 431 51.02 -3.33 -31.73
C ILE A 431 51.34 -3.00 -33.19
N ASP A 432 50.55 -2.12 -33.83
CA ASP A 432 50.76 -1.76 -35.23
C ASP A 432 52.03 -0.89 -35.36
N GLU A 433 52.32 0.03 -34.42
CA GLU A 433 53.59 0.74 -34.34
C GLU A 433 54.79 -0.16 -34.14
N LEU A 434 54.72 -1.16 -33.25
CA LEU A 434 55.75 -2.16 -33.03
C LEU A 434 56.01 -2.98 -34.28
N LYS A 435 54.97 -3.39 -35.03
CA LYS A 435 55.14 -4.09 -36.30
C LYS A 435 55.89 -3.23 -37.33
N ILE A 436 55.61 -1.94 -37.40
CA ILE A 436 56.30 -1.00 -38.27
C ILE A 436 57.80 -0.85 -37.85
N LEU A 437 58.09 -0.76 -36.56
CA LEU A 437 59.44 -0.65 -36.03
C LEU A 437 60.22 -1.94 -36.27
N ILE A 438 59.64 -3.11 -36.10
CA ILE A 438 60.25 -4.43 -36.40
C ILE A 438 60.58 -4.50 -37.91
N ALA A 439 59.62 -4.10 -38.76
CA ALA A 439 59.84 -4.06 -40.21
C ALA A 439 61.00 -3.11 -40.60
N LYS A 440 61.18 -1.98 -39.88
CA LYS A 440 62.27 -1.04 -40.06
C LYS A 440 63.61 -1.56 -39.47
N GLY A 441 63.56 -2.25 -38.31
CA GLY A 441 64.75 -2.79 -37.61
C GLY A 441 65.36 -3.99 -38.30
N VAL A 442 64.59 -4.75 -39.05
CA VAL A 442 65.07 -5.91 -39.85
C VAL A 442 65.72 -5.45 -41.19
N ASN A 443 65.57 -4.16 -41.58
CA ASN A 443 66.10 -3.59 -42.79
C ASN A 443 67.56 -3.04 -42.68
N GLY A 444 68.34 -3.55 -41.72
CA GLY A 444 69.80 -3.40 -41.70
C GLY A 444 70.48 -4.48 -42.53
N SER A 445 69.97 -4.94 -43.64
CA SER A 445 70.58 -5.62 -44.78
C SER A 445 69.58 -6.49 -45.49
N SER A 446 69.28 -6.13 -46.76
CA SER A 446 68.50 -6.81 -47.77
C SER A 446 67.01 -6.49 -47.87
N THR A 447 66.68 -5.78 -48.94
CA THR A 447 65.40 -5.54 -49.56
C THR A 447 64.56 -6.82 -49.79
N SER A 448 63.65 -7.10 -48.84
CA SER A 448 62.38 -7.79 -49.17
C SER A 448 61.32 -7.37 -48.12
N SER A 449 60.75 -6.20 -48.34
CA SER A 449 59.59 -5.77 -47.61
C SER A 449 58.39 -6.65 -48.02
N THR A 450 57.75 -7.30 -47.07
CA THR A 450 56.54 -8.06 -47.31
C THR A 450 55.35 -7.10 -47.54
N ALA A 451 54.56 -7.39 -48.58
CA ALA A 451 53.33 -6.66 -48.84
C ALA A 451 52.34 -6.76 -47.69
N TYR A 452 51.70 -5.64 -47.32
CA TYR A 452 50.69 -5.62 -46.25
C TYR A 452 49.54 -4.66 -46.53
N LEU A 453 48.43 -4.91 -45.84
CA LEU A 453 47.27 -4.00 -45.75
C LEU A 453 47.16 -3.42 -44.34
N LYS A 454 46.88 -2.12 -44.24
CA LYS A 454 46.40 -1.57 -42.96
C LYS A 454 44.88 -1.77 -42.85
N GLN A 455 44.39 -1.84 -41.63
CA GLN A 455 42.97 -1.83 -41.36
C GLN A 455 42.37 -0.55 -41.98
N ASN A 456 41.26 -0.67 -42.69
CA ASN A 456 40.57 0.49 -43.25
C ASN A 456 40.10 1.41 -42.11
N ALA A 457 40.23 2.71 -42.34
CA ALA A 457 39.83 3.73 -41.37
C ALA A 457 38.96 4.80 -42.06
N PRO A 458 37.79 5.10 -41.46
CA PRO A 458 37.15 4.46 -40.31
C PRO A 458 36.65 3.02 -40.62
N ASN A 459 36.50 2.18 -39.57
CA ASN A 459 35.85 0.87 -39.62
C ASN A 459 35.14 0.61 -38.28
N PRO A 460 33.83 0.51 -38.20
CA PRO A 460 32.86 0.61 -39.31
C PRO A 460 32.82 1.98 -39.99
N PHE A 461 32.26 2.05 -41.20
CA PHE A 461 32.07 3.28 -41.94
C PHE A 461 30.68 3.40 -42.55
N ASN A 462 30.19 4.61 -42.76
CA ASN A 462 28.89 4.93 -43.36
C ASN A 462 28.99 5.83 -44.61
N SER A 463 30.15 6.42 -44.85
CA SER A 463 30.39 7.31 -45.98
C SER A 463 31.59 6.81 -46.81
N ASN A 464 32.79 7.10 -46.42
CA ASN A 464 34.01 6.70 -47.08
C ASN A 464 34.97 6.03 -46.10
N THR A 465 35.74 5.07 -46.57
CA THR A 465 36.86 4.53 -45.82
C THR A 465 38.11 4.43 -46.65
N VAL A 466 39.29 4.51 -46.00
CA VAL A 466 40.57 4.43 -46.68
C VAL A 466 41.29 3.16 -46.31
N ILE A 467 41.72 2.39 -47.28
CA ILE A 467 42.60 1.24 -47.13
C ILE A 467 44.01 1.69 -47.53
N ASN A 468 44.94 1.73 -46.60
CA ASN A 468 46.35 1.93 -46.90
C ASN A 468 47.02 0.58 -47.11
N TYR A 469 47.93 0.51 -48.06
CA TYR A 469 48.68 -0.72 -48.36
C TYR A 469 50.11 -0.43 -48.74
N PHE A 470 50.94 -1.46 -48.69
CA PHE A 470 52.28 -1.42 -49.22
C PHE A 470 52.48 -2.63 -50.15
N VAL A 471 53.09 -2.38 -51.32
CA VAL A 471 53.48 -3.38 -52.29
C VAL A 471 55.00 -3.27 -52.55
N PRO A 472 55.75 -4.34 -52.43
CA PRO A 472 57.19 -4.33 -52.70
C PRO A 472 57.54 -3.91 -54.12
N ASP A 473 58.68 -3.24 -54.31
CA ASP A 473 59.13 -2.77 -55.63
C ASP A 473 59.40 -3.91 -56.61
N ASN A 474 59.70 -5.11 -56.13
CA ASN A 474 59.94 -6.31 -56.95
C ASN A 474 58.64 -7.03 -57.41
N ALA A 475 57.49 -6.60 -56.98
CA ALA A 475 56.20 -7.17 -57.40
C ALA A 475 55.92 -6.93 -58.87
N ARG A 476 55.48 -7.94 -59.61
CA ARG A 476 55.11 -7.81 -61.03
C ARG A 476 53.66 -7.29 -61.19
N ASN A 477 52.78 -7.74 -60.31
CA ASN A 477 51.39 -7.36 -60.34
C ASN A 477 50.85 -7.32 -58.90
N ALA A 478 50.01 -6.34 -58.56
CA ALA A 478 49.34 -6.31 -57.27
C ALA A 478 47.89 -5.81 -57.40
N GLN A 479 46.99 -6.48 -56.70
CA GLN A 479 45.56 -6.14 -56.71
C GLN A 479 44.96 -6.31 -55.30
N ILE A 480 44.02 -5.41 -54.96
CA ILE A 480 43.19 -5.62 -53.77
C ILE A 480 41.81 -6.06 -54.23
N LYS A 481 41.38 -7.24 -53.76
CA LYS A 481 40.07 -7.83 -54.08
C LYS A 481 39.18 -7.76 -52.86
N ILE A 482 37.94 -7.27 -53.05
CA ILE A 482 36.91 -7.19 -52.05
C ILE A 482 35.90 -8.29 -52.28
N ILE A 483 35.61 -9.09 -51.26
CA ILE A 483 34.65 -10.19 -51.28
C ILE A 483 33.55 -9.98 -50.25
N ASP A 484 32.34 -10.41 -50.54
CA ASP A 484 31.23 -10.41 -49.58
C ASP A 484 31.30 -11.65 -48.64
N VAL A 485 30.37 -11.72 -47.70
CA VAL A 485 30.31 -12.83 -46.70
C VAL A 485 30.04 -14.20 -47.36
N SER A 486 29.53 -14.23 -48.61
CA SER A 486 29.34 -15.48 -49.36
C SER A 486 30.58 -15.89 -50.14
N GLY A 487 31.67 -15.14 -50.08
CA GLY A 487 32.92 -15.40 -50.82
C GLY A 487 32.91 -14.87 -52.26
N ARG A 488 31.85 -14.14 -52.69
CA ARG A 488 31.73 -13.61 -54.04
C ARG A 488 32.59 -12.35 -54.18
N LEU A 489 33.37 -12.29 -55.26
CA LEU A 489 34.16 -11.10 -55.63
C LEU A 489 33.22 -9.94 -55.96
N VAL A 490 33.33 -8.83 -55.20
CA VAL A 490 32.51 -7.63 -55.37
C VAL A 490 33.25 -6.56 -56.18
N LYS A 491 34.53 -6.36 -55.86
CA LYS A 491 35.34 -5.31 -56.49
C LYS A 491 36.81 -5.65 -56.50
N THR A 492 37.53 -5.17 -57.51
CA THR A 492 39.00 -5.30 -57.59
C THR A 492 39.61 -3.92 -57.87
N PHE A 493 40.71 -3.61 -57.16
CA PHE A 493 41.52 -2.42 -57.36
C PHE A 493 42.93 -2.84 -57.71
N ASN A 494 43.56 -2.17 -58.70
CA ASN A 494 44.97 -2.35 -58.94
C ASN A 494 45.79 -1.58 -57.86
N ALA A 495 46.74 -2.22 -57.25
CA ALA A 495 47.65 -1.68 -56.28
C ALA A 495 49.01 -1.34 -56.91
N MET A 496 49.46 -0.12 -56.69
CA MET A 496 50.79 0.32 -57.22
C MET A 496 51.88 -0.13 -56.25
N ARG A 497 53.11 -0.25 -56.73
CA ARG A 497 54.29 -0.51 -55.90
C ARG A 497 54.54 0.62 -54.94
N GLY A 498 55.13 0.35 -53.78
CA GLY A 498 55.36 1.27 -52.69
C GLY A 498 54.11 1.43 -51.80
N ASP A 499 54.10 2.46 -50.98
CA ASP A 499 52.94 2.86 -50.17
C ASP A 499 51.82 3.46 -51.04
N GLY A 500 50.63 2.92 -50.86
CA GLY A 500 49.44 3.35 -51.59
C GLY A 500 48.19 3.43 -50.72
N LYS A 501 47.16 4.06 -51.25
CA LYS A 501 45.84 4.13 -50.63
C LYS A 501 44.70 3.92 -51.60
N ILE A 502 43.66 3.23 -51.16
CA ILE A 502 42.40 3.08 -51.88
C ILE A 502 41.28 3.67 -51.05
N ILE A 503 40.42 4.43 -51.68
CA ILE A 503 39.24 5.02 -51.03
C ILE A 503 38.02 4.24 -51.52
N ILE A 504 37.28 3.68 -50.57
CA ILE A 504 35.98 3.04 -50.82
C ILE A 504 34.89 4.00 -50.40
N ARG A 505 33.97 4.31 -51.30
CA ARG A 505 32.82 5.16 -51.05
C ARG A 505 31.58 4.31 -50.76
N SER A 506 30.69 4.79 -49.87
CA SER A 506 29.48 4.05 -49.47
C SER A 506 28.57 3.66 -50.67
N GLY A 507 28.50 4.48 -51.70
CA GLY A 507 27.72 4.17 -52.92
C GLY A 507 28.30 3.06 -53.82
N GLU A 508 29.50 2.55 -53.53
CA GLU A 508 30.18 1.52 -54.33
C GLU A 508 29.90 0.10 -53.83
N LEU A 509 29.42 -0.05 -52.61
CA LEU A 509 29.10 -1.32 -51.97
C LEU A 509 27.74 -1.23 -51.28
N ALA A 510 27.05 -2.34 -51.11
CA ALA A 510 25.87 -2.42 -50.25
C ALA A 510 26.29 -2.47 -48.76
N ALA A 511 25.41 -2.05 -47.86
CA ALA A 511 25.67 -2.20 -46.43
C ALA A 511 25.92 -3.70 -46.08
N GLY A 512 26.97 -3.97 -45.30
CA GLY A 512 27.34 -5.35 -44.98
C GLY A 512 28.81 -5.52 -44.59
N ASN A 513 29.18 -6.74 -44.24
CA ASN A 513 30.55 -7.15 -43.98
C ASN A 513 31.27 -7.59 -45.24
N TYR A 514 32.51 -7.19 -45.39
CA TYR A 514 33.36 -7.52 -46.52
C TYR A 514 34.76 -7.92 -46.05
N GLY A 515 35.34 -8.93 -46.75
CA GLY A 515 36.76 -9.19 -46.68
C GLY A 515 37.49 -8.46 -47.79
N TYR A 516 38.68 -7.90 -47.55
CA TYR A 516 39.54 -7.38 -48.60
C TYR A 516 40.94 -7.95 -48.48
N THR A 517 41.48 -8.47 -49.61
CA THR A 517 42.75 -9.18 -49.67
C THR A 517 43.65 -8.52 -50.69
N LEU A 518 44.91 -8.25 -50.28
CA LEU A 518 45.98 -7.83 -51.18
C LEU A 518 46.59 -9.09 -51.81
N TYR A 519 46.53 -9.16 -53.13
CA TYR A 519 47.24 -10.18 -53.90
C TYR A 519 48.46 -9.53 -54.55
N VAL A 520 49.60 -10.18 -54.41
CA VAL A 520 50.82 -9.81 -55.07
C VAL A 520 51.31 -11.02 -55.85
N ASP A 521 51.57 -10.84 -57.15
CA ASP A 521 51.94 -11.89 -58.07
C ASP A 521 51.03 -13.11 -57.98
N ASN A 522 49.71 -12.86 -57.90
CA ASN A 522 48.61 -13.84 -57.76
C ASN A 522 48.60 -14.64 -56.45
N LYS A 523 49.39 -14.29 -55.45
CA LYS A 523 49.35 -14.89 -54.13
C LYS A 523 48.73 -13.90 -53.14
N ALA A 524 47.89 -14.39 -52.25
CA ALA A 524 47.35 -13.60 -51.17
C ALA A 524 48.47 -13.19 -50.19
N ALA A 525 48.68 -11.91 -49.99
CA ALA A 525 49.72 -11.36 -49.12
C ALA A 525 49.17 -10.97 -47.75
N ASP A 526 48.03 -10.31 -47.70
CA ASP A 526 47.38 -9.90 -46.44
C ASP A 526 45.87 -9.74 -46.66
N THR A 527 45.06 -10.02 -45.60
CA THR A 527 43.62 -9.97 -45.62
C THR A 527 43.08 -9.26 -44.40
N LYS A 528 42.12 -8.36 -44.57
CA LYS A 528 41.42 -7.61 -43.52
C LYS A 528 39.92 -7.67 -43.74
N GLN A 529 39.15 -7.21 -42.78
CA GLN A 529 37.71 -7.11 -42.84
C GLN A 529 37.25 -5.68 -42.65
N MET A 530 36.14 -5.31 -43.28
CA MET A 530 35.50 -4.00 -43.12
C MET A 530 33.99 -4.14 -42.99
N LEU A 531 33.39 -3.25 -42.24
CA LEU A 531 31.94 -3.16 -42.04
C LEU A 531 31.43 -1.82 -42.59
N LEU A 532 30.56 -1.89 -43.59
CA LEU A 532 29.79 -0.75 -44.11
C LEU A 532 28.43 -0.72 -43.44
N LEU A 533 28.16 0.34 -42.73
CA LEU A 533 26.85 0.62 -42.11
C LEU A 533 25.90 1.24 -43.15
N LYS A 534 24.59 1.19 -42.85
CA LYS A 534 23.56 1.82 -43.66
C LYS A 534 23.61 3.33 -43.57
#